data_14cce2a9e408137f41cfd5706cb47cba
#
_entry.id   14cce2a9e408137f41cfd5706cb47cba
#
_cell.length_a   1.000
_cell.length_b   1.000
_cell.length_c   1.000
_cell.angle_alpha   90.00
_cell.angle_beta   90.00
_cell.angle_gamma   90.00
#
_symmetry.space_group_name_H-M   'P 1'
#
loop_
_entity.id
_entity.type
_entity.pdbx_description
1 polymer ?
#
loop_
_entity_poly.entity_id
_entity_poly.type
_entity_poly.pdbx_seq_one_letter_code
_entity_poly.pdbx_strand_id
1 'polypeptide(L)'
;MSEPLSLHPSQLPDISNLVLEDDTPLDSFINEKQQRLLTTVLYSGGETGITVPFIAAANVGLFSSVRLPGIAPDVFLSINITGAEDWWEKQVRSYLFWEFGKPPEIAIEIVSPTPGNELGSKLIDYARMRIPYYVVYDPLRELKGSTLRVFELQNQSYVPKSDAWFPDVGLGLTLWQGEFENVGGTWLRWCYASGEPIPTGDELAAQKDAQLSQKDAQLSQKDAQLSQKDAQLLEEQARTKQAFIQMIELGLRLKFPDEGLLLLEEIAGISDVGILQAIASYMPAANNLDEIRQIYQP
;
A
#
# COMPACT_ATOMS: atom_id res chain seq x y z
N MET A 1 11.97 6.19 -30.48
CA MET A 1 12.70 6.13 -29.20
C MET A 1 14.15 6.45 -29.53
N SER A 2 14.62 7.63 -29.16
CA SER A 2 16.03 8.01 -29.31
C SER A 2 16.81 7.37 -28.16
N GLU A 3 17.84 6.60 -28.48
CA GLU A 3 18.78 6.08 -27.49
C GLU A 3 19.35 7.24 -26.66
N PRO A 4 19.52 7.09 -25.34
CA PRO A 4 20.21 8.06 -24.54
C PRO A 4 21.64 8.21 -25.08
N LEU A 5 22.07 9.46 -25.32
CA LEU A 5 23.45 9.81 -25.71
C LEU A 5 24.37 9.38 -24.56
N SER A 6 24.91 8.17 -24.64
CA SER A 6 26.03 7.77 -23.78
C SER A 6 27.27 8.51 -24.23
N LEU A 7 27.76 9.42 -23.39
CA LEU A 7 29.04 10.07 -23.62
C LEU A 7 30.16 9.01 -23.59
N HIS A 8 31.09 9.11 -24.53
CA HIS A 8 32.28 8.23 -24.52
C HIS A 8 33.08 8.49 -23.24
N PRO A 9 33.67 7.48 -22.56
CA PRO A 9 34.41 7.66 -21.30
C PRO A 9 35.47 8.78 -21.31
N SER A 10 36.04 9.09 -22.46
CA SER A 10 36.98 10.22 -22.64
C SER A 10 36.31 11.61 -22.69
N GLN A 11 34.98 11.69 -22.70
CA GLN A 11 34.20 12.93 -22.71
C GLN A 11 33.64 13.29 -21.32
N LEU A 12 33.81 12.40 -20.35
CA LEU A 12 33.40 12.66 -18.97
C LEU A 12 34.37 13.61 -18.29
N PRO A 13 33.89 14.55 -17.45
CA PRO A 13 34.73 15.45 -16.70
C PRO A 13 35.61 14.69 -15.69
N ASP A 14 36.84 15.17 -15.48
CA ASP A 14 37.69 14.67 -14.41
C ASP A 14 37.16 15.15 -13.03
N ILE A 15 36.76 14.20 -12.18
CA ILE A 15 36.21 14.43 -10.85
C ILE A 15 37.23 14.19 -9.72
N SER A 16 38.49 13.95 -10.03
CA SER A 16 39.53 13.60 -9.04
C SER A 16 39.67 14.66 -7.92
N ASN A 17 39.44 15.92 -8.24
CA ASN A 17 39.54 17.07 -7.33
C ASN A 17 38.23 17.50 -6.66
N LEU A 18 37.13 16.81 -6.91
CA LEU A 18 35.88 17.11 -6.22
C LEU A 18 35.88 16.54 -4.79
N VAL A 19 35.49 17.37 -3.83
CA VAL A 19 35.19 16.95 -2.48
C VAL A 19 33.74 16.46 -2.49
N LEU A 20 33.53 15.16 -2.50
CA LEU A 20 32.21 14.53 -2.58
C LEU A 20 31.62 14.16 -1.22
N GLU A 21 32.45 14.19 -0.18
CA GLU A 21 32.11 13.95 1.22
C GLU A 21 32.79 15.03 2.05
N ASP A 22 32.10 15.63 3.01
CA ASP A 22 32.67 16.62 3.90
C ASP A 22 32.34 16.26 5.38
N ASP A 23 33.17 16.76 6.30
CA ASP A 23 33.06 16.52 7.75
C ASP A 23 32.17 17.58 8.45
N THR A 24 31.23 18.23 7.76
CA THR A 24 30.41 19.29 8.34
C THR A 24 29.47 18.75 9.41
N PRO A 25 29.27 19.47 10.53
CA PRO A 25 28.53 18.91 11.66
C PRO A 25 27.06 18.65 11.36
N LEU A 26 26.58 17.59 11.95
CA LEU A 26 25.31 16.93 11.81
C LEU A 26 24.09 17.81 12.11
N ASP A 27 23.02 17.54 11.42
CA ASP A 27 21.68 18.05 11.66
C ASP A 27 21.15 17.72 13.07
N SER A 28 20.14 18.45 13.48
CA SER A 28 19.39 18.12 14.69
C SER A 28 18.60 16.82 14.47
N PHE A 29 18.30 16.09 15.56
CA PHE A 29 17.44 14.89 15.47
C PHE A 29 16.10 15.14 14.77
N ILE A 30 15.54 16.35 14.90
CA ILE A 30 14.27 16.70 14.24
C ILE A 30 14.46 16.87 12.73
N ASN A 31 15.56 17.50 12.29
CA ASN A 31 15.87 17.64 10.87
C ASN A 31 16.12 16.27 10.23
N GLU A 32 16.90 15.40 10.89
CA GLU A 32 17.14 14.04 10.42
C GLU A 32 15.83 13.26 10.27
N LYS A 33 14.93 13.31 11.28
CA LYS A 33 13.62 12.65 11.17
C LYS A 33 12.78 13.21 10.03
N GLN A 34 12.79 14.53 9.84
CA GLN A 34 12.07 15.18 8.75
C GLN A 34 12.61 14.77 7.37
N GLN A 35 13.93 14.73 7.22
CA GLN A 35 14.58 14.27 5.98
C GLN A 35 14.23 12.80 5.70
N ARG A 36 14.30 11.95 6.71
CA ARG A 36 13.94 10.53 6.61
C ARG A 36 12.46 10.34 6.27
N LEU A 37 11.56 11.10 6.88
CA LEU A 37 10.14 11.07 6.54
C LEU A 37 9.89 11.42 5.06
N LEU A 38 10.60 12.43 4.53
CA LEU A 38 10.48 12.82 3.11
C LEU A 38 11.11 11.82 2.14
N THR A 39 12.12 11.09 2.55
CA THR A 39 12.80 10.12 1.67
C THR A 39 12.17 8.75 1.74
N THR A 40 11.98 8.18 2.95
CA THR A 40 11.54 6.79 3.11
C THR A 40 10.12 6.54 2.65
N VAL A 41 9.21 7.50 2.79
CA VAL A 41 7.81 7.34 2.40
C VAL A 41 7.68 7.05 0.90
N LEU A 42 8.55 7.60 0.06
CA LEU A 42 8.55 7.37 -1.38
C LEU A 42 9.00 5.95 -1.76
N TYR A 43 9.78 5.28 -0.90
CA TYR A 43 10.26 3.91 -1.09
C TYR A 43 9.45 2.85 -0.33
N SER A 44 8.48 3.26 0.49
CA SER A 44 7.75 2.34 1.39
C SER A 44 6.72 1.42 0.71
N GLY A 45 6.69 1.39 -0.63
CA GLY A 45 5.84 0.46 -1.39
C GLY A 45 4.35 0.83 -1.46
N GLY A 46 3.98 2.04 -1.01
CA GLY A 46 2.66 2.64 -1.27
C GLY A 46 2.56 3.15 -2.72
N GLU A 47 1.35 3.38 -3.20
CA GLU A 47 1.14 4.08 -4.48
C GLU A 47 1.52 5.55 -4.29
N THR A 48 2.74 5.91 -4.66
CA THR A 48 3.22 7.30 -4.55
C THR A 48 2.71 8.19 -5.68
N GLY A 49 2.21 7.63 -6.77
CA GLY A 49 1.90 8.34 -8.01
C GLY A 49 3.10 8.50 -8.94
N ILE A 50 4.33 8.26 -8.47
CA ILE A 50 5.53 8.25 -9.34
C ILE A 50 5.61 6.88 -10.03
N THR A 51 5.45 6.87 -11.34
CA THR A 51 5.46 5.63 -12.16
C THR A 51 6.77 5.39 -12.90
N VAL A 52 7.72 6.30 -12.75
CA VAL A 52 9.03 6.27 -13.39
C VAL A 52 10.15 6.07 -12.36
N PRO A 53 11.34 5.60 -12.75
CA PRO A 53 12.47 5.52 -11.83
C PRO A 53 12.79 6.88 -11.20
N PHE A 54 13.10 6.90 -9.91
CA PHE A 54 13.40 8.12 -9.17
C PHE A 54 14.49 7.91 -8.13
N ILE A 55 15.10 9.02 -7.69
CA ILE A 55 15.95 9.09 -6.51
C ILE A 55 15.39 10.17 -5.57
N ALA A 56 15.11 9.78 -4.34
CA ALA A 56 14.89 10.69 -3.22
C ALA A 56 16.03 10.49 -2.22
N ALA A 57 16.78 11.53 -1.95
CA ALA A 57 17.95 11.42 -1.07
C ALA A 57 18.05 12.64 -0.16
N ALA A 58 18.70 12.44 0.98
CA ALA A 58 18.97 13.48 1.99
C ALA A 58 20.47 13.70 2.13
N ASN A 59 20.88 14.94 2.29
CA ASN A 59 22.26 15.35 2.53
C ASN A 59 23.28 14.84 1.48
N VAL A 60 22.84 14.67 0.23
CA VAL A 60 23.72 14.27 -0.88
C VAL A 60 24.06 15.48 -1.74
N GLY A 61 25.34 15.65 -2.02
CA GLY A 61 25.85 16.79 -2.80
C GLY A 61 25.35 16.78 -4.25
N LEU A 62 24.84 17.91 -4.71
CA LEU A 62 24.44 18.20 -6.08
C LEU A 62 25.56 18.97 -6.78
N PHE A 63 26.04 18.47 -7.91
CA PHE A 63 27.11 19.10 -8.69
C PHE A 63 26.62 19.37 -10.12
N SER A 64 26.49 20.64 -10.47
CA SER A 64 26.13 21.05 -11.83
C SER A 64 27.34 21.18 -12.76
N SER A 65 28.55 21.27 -12.21
CA SER A 65 29.81 21.41 -12.95
C SER A 65 30.98 21.01 -12.05
N VAL A 66 32.04 20.47 -12.62
CA VAL A 66 33.33 20.21 -11.94
C VAL A 66 34.07 21.47 -11.46
N ARG A 67 33.66 22.63 -11.93
CA ARG A 67 34.29 23.93 -11.61
C ARG A 67 33.55 24.72 -10.54
N LEU A 68 32.39 24.26 -10.14
CA LEU A 68 31.56 24.91 -9.12
C LEU A 68 31.48 24.02 -7.90
N PRO A 69 31.43 24.62 -6.69
CA PRO A 69 31.20 23.84 -5.49
C PRO A 69 29.84 23.12 -5.58
N GLY A 70 29.78 21.95 -4.98
CA GLY A 70 28.52 21.25 -4.78
C GLY A 70 27.69 21.92 -3.68
N ILE A 71 26.39 21.67 -3.71
CA ILE A 71 25.45 22.06 -2.66
C ILE A 71 24.71 20.81 -2.23
N ALA A 72 24.65 20.54 -0.94
CA ALA A 72 23.85 19.44 -0.40
C ALA A 72 22.54 20.01 0.15
N PRO A 73 21.40 19.78 -0.53
CA PRO A 73 20.09 20.07 0.06
C PRO A 73 19.77 19.09 1.18
N ASP A 74 18.94 19.49 2.12
CA ASP A 74 18.42 18.58 3.13
C ASP A 74 17.71 17.38 2.50
N VAL A 75 16.91 17.61 1.44
CA VAL A 75 16.29 16.56 0.63
C VAL A 75 16.22 16.99 -0.83
N PHE A 76 16.40 16.07 -1.74
CA PHE A 76 16.04 16.28 -3.15
C PHE A 76 15.24 15.10 -3.72
N LEU A 77 14.50 15.37 -4.77
CA LEU A 77 13.79 14.37 -5.56
C LEU A 77 14.14 14.54 -7.04
N SER A 78 14.59 13.47 -7.66
CA SER A 78 14.80 13.38 -9.12
C SER A 78 14.01 12.20 -9.67
N ILE A 79 13.25 12.46 -10.72
CA ILE A 79 12.43 11.45 -11.39
C ILE A 79 12.91 11.21 -12.82
N ASN A 80 12.46 10.10 -13.43
CA ASN A 80 12.78 9.71 -14.80
C ASN A 80 14.30 9.69 -15.05
N ILE A 81 15.02 9.04 -14.15
CA ILE A 81 16.46 8.87 -14.21
C ILE A 81 16.83 7.40 -14.46
N THR A 82 17.98 7.19 -15.07
CA THR A 82 18.57 5.85 -15.17
C THR A 82 19.41 5.62 -13.91
N GLY A 83 19.14 4.55 -13.18
CA GLY A 83 19.96 4.18 -12.03
C GLY A 83 21.38 3.83 -12.44
N ALA A 84 22.35 3.99 -11.54
CA ALA A 84 23.70 3.52 -11.74
C ALA A 84 23.73 1.98 -11.69
N GLU A 85 24.60 1.36 -12.48
CA GLU A 85 24.84 -0.09 -12.40
C GLU A 85 25.57 -0.48 -11.11
N ASP A 86 26.53 0.35 -10.68
CA ASP A 86 27.23 0.21 -9.41
C ASP A 86 27.19 1.50 -8.59
N TRP A 87 26.47 1.47 -7.49
CA TRP A 87 26.33 2.61 -6.56
C TRP A 87 27.58 2.88 -5.71
N TRP A 88 28.59 2.01 -5.74
CA TRP A 88 29.84 2.17 -4.99
C TRP A 88 30.91 2.94 -5.78
N GLU A 89 30.71 3.14 -7.06
CA GLU A 89 31.62 3.93 -7.87
C GLU A 89 31.63 5.40 -7.42
N LYS A 90 32.78 6.06 -7.54
CA LYS A 90 32.99 7.44 -7.08
C LYS A 90 32.00 8.41 -7.73
N GLN A 91 31.73 8.25 -9.02
CA GLN A 91 30.86 9.12 -9.81
C GLN A 91 29.39 9.12 -9.39
N VAL A 92 28.95 8.15 -8.61
CA VAL A 92 27.56 8.03 -8.15
C VAL A 92 27.40 8.20 -6.63
N ARG A 93 28.46 8.54 -5.91
CA ARG A 93 28.40 8.88 -4.46
C ARG A 93 27.74 10.22 -4.18
N SER A 94 27.67 11.06 -5.22
CA SER A 94 26.98 12.35 -5.22
C SER A 94 26.14 12.47 -6.49
N TYR A 95 25.20 13.39 -6.52
CA TYR A 95 24.37 13.62 -7.69
C TYR A 95 25.10 14.53 -8.69
N LEU A 96 25.81 13.93 -9.63
CA LEU A 96 26.54 14.63 -10.68
C LEU A 96 25.61 14.78 -11.90
N PHE A 97 25.26 16.01 -12.29
CA PHE A 97 24.26 16.27 -13.36
C PHE A 97 24.65 15.65 -14.70
N TRP A 98 25.93 15.50 -14.97
CA TRP A 98 26.41 14.88 -16.21
C TRP A 98 26.34 13.34 -16.19
N GLU A 99 26.29 12.71 -15.02
CA GLU A 99 26.06 11.27 -14.88
C GLU A 99 24.56 10.94 -14.96
N PHE A 100 23.73 11.72 -14.28
CA PHE A 100 22.28 11.52 -14.25
C PHE A 100 21.54 12.24 -15.39
N GLY A 101 22.27 13.03 -16.23
CA GLY A 101 21.79 13.69 -17.43
C GLY A 101 20.95 14.95 -17.20
N LYS A 102 20.66 15.32 -15.94
CA LYS A 102 19.80 16.46 -15.62
C LYS A 102 19.92 16.89 -14.15
N PRO A 103 19.44 18.11 -13.79
CA PRO A 103 19.20 18.45 -12.39
C PRO A 103 18.04 17.63 -11.79
N PRO A 104 17.95 17.48 -10.45
CA PRO A 104 16.75 17.00 -9.78
C PRO A 104 15.58 17.96 -9.99
N GLU A 105 14.35 17.47 -9.85
CA GLU A 105 13.15 18.30 -9.99
C GLU A 105 12.92 19.20 -8.79
N ILE A 106 13.22 18.70 -7.61
CA ILE A 106 12.90 19.39 -6.34
C ILE A 106 14.12 19.36 -5.44
N ALA A 107 14.46 20.51 -4.86
CA ALA A 107 15.35 20.63 -3.70
C ALA A 107 14.55 21.21 -2.51
N ILE A 108 14.72 20.62 -1.34
CA ILE A 108 14.04 21.01 -0.10
C ILE A 108 15.08 21.36 0.93
N GLU A 109 14.93 22.51 1.57
CA GLU A 109 15.72 22.95 2.73
C GLU A 109 14.82 23.02 3.96
N ILE A 110 15.32 22.52 5.06
CA ILE A 110 14.67 22.55 6.37
C ILE A 110 15.43 23.54 7.24
N VAL A 111 14.77 24.63 7.58
CA VAL A 111 15.42 25.71 8.34
C VAL A 111 15.76 25.23 9.75
N SER A 112 17.04 25.28 10.09
CA SER A 112 17.57 25.01 11.44
C SER A 112 17.44 26.25 12.34
N PRO A 113 17.60 26.11 13.67
CA PRO A 113 17.63 27.26 14.58
C PRO A 113 18.64 28.34 14.21
N THR A 114 19.67 27.98 13.45
CA THR A 114 20.62 28.95 12.85
C THR A 114 20.41 28.93 11.33
N PRO A 115 19.62 29.88 10.76
CA PRO A 115 19.33 29.92 9.34
C PRO A 115 20.57 29.94 8.46
N GLY A 116 20.62 29.09 7.43
CA GLY A 116 21.74 28.91 6.50
C GLY A 116 21.61 29.70 5.20
N ASN A 117 20.93 30.86 5.23
CA ASN A 117 20.72 31.73 4.07
C ASN A 117 19.83 31.13 2.95
N GLU A 118 18.82 30.37 3.33
CA GLU A 118 17.89 29.63 2.44
C GLU A 118 17.16 30.57 1.46
N LEU A 119 16.82 31.81 1.91
CA LEU A 119 16.18 32.83 1.07
C LEU A 119 17.19 33.79 0.42
N GLY A 120 18.48 33.55 0.54
CA GLY A 120 19.55 34.35 -0.01
C GLY A 120 20.38 33.61 -1.06
N SER A 121 21.63 33.24 -0.69
CA SER A 121 22.54 32.59 -1.62
C SER A 121 22.05 31.23 -2.12
N LYS A 122 21.48 30.39 -1.25
CA LYS A 122 20.95 29.08 -1.64
C LYS A 122 19.88 29.18 -2.74
N LEU A 123 18.96 30.15 -2.62
CA LEU A 123 17.95 30.42 -3.63
C LEU A 123 18.57 30.79 -5.02
N ILE A 124 19.66 31.57 -5.02
CA ILE A 124 20.38 31.92 -6.24
C ILE A 124 21.13 30.71 -6.81
N ASP A 125 21.76 29.93 -5.94
CA ASP A 125 22.59 28.81 -6.35
C ASP A 125 21.76 27.66 -6.93
N TYR A 126 20.62 27.32 -6.31
CA TYR A 126 19.68 26.33 -6.88
C TYR A 126 19.06 26.80 -8.20
N ALA A 127 18.78 28.13 -8.33
CA ALA A 127 18.32 28.67 -9.63
C ALA A 127 19.41 28.55 -10.73
N ARG A 128 20.69 28.79 -10.40
CA ARG A 128 21.81 28.57 -11.33
C ARG A 128 21.97 27.10 -11.72
N MET A 129 21.71 26.19 -10.81
CA MET A 129 21.69 24.74 -11.06
C MET A 129 20.48 24.32 -11.89
N ARG A 130 19.52 25.23 -12.16
CA ARG A 130 18.30 24.98 -12.93
C ARG A 130 17.39 23.93 -12.33
N ILE A 131 17.33 23.84 -11.01
CA ILE A 131 16.38 22.98 -10.31
C ILE A 131 14.98 23.59 -10.45
N PRO A 132 13.98 22.87 -11.01
CA PRO A 132 12.68 23.44 -11.29
C PRO A 132 11.95 23.97 -10.05
N TYR A 133 12.00 23.23 -8.95
CA TYR A 133 11.30 23.62 -7.73
C TYR A 133 12.24 23.65 -6.54
N TYR A 134 12.16 24.75 -5.78
CA TYR A 134 12.88 24.96 -4.55
C TYR A 134 11.89 25.16 -3.41
N VAL A 135 12.06 24.39 -2.33
CA VAL A 135 11.16 24.39 -1.19
C VAL A 135 11.93 24.74 0.07
N VAL A 136 11.38 25.65 0.88
CA VAL A 136 11.90 26.00 2.19
C VAL A 136 10.85 25.70 3.24
N TYR A 137 11.15 24.75 4.11
CA TYR A 137 10.34 24.38 5.26
C TYR A 137 10.95 24.97 6.52
N ASP A 138 10.22 25.85 7.19
CA ASP A 138 10.64 26.60 8.37
C ASP A 138 9.73 26.25 9.56
N PRO A 139 9.94 25.10 10.22
CA PRO A 139 9.09 24.63 11.32
C PRO A 139 9.11 25.56 12.51
N LEU A 140 10.21 26.25 12.76
CA LEU A 140 10.43 27.14 13.91
C LEU A 140 10.08 28.60 13.61
N ARG A 141 9.78 28.95 12.34
CA ARG A 141 9.49 30.31 11.85
C ARG A 141 10.63 31.29 12.06
N GLU A 142 11.85 30.81 11.95
CA GLU A 142 13.07 31.62 12.09
C GLU A 142 13.21 32.69 10.98
N LEU A 143 12.68 32.39 9.78
CA LEU A 143 12.72 33.28 8.62
C LEU A 143 11.56 34.29 8.56
N LYS A 144 10.72 34.36 9.58
CA LYS A 144 9.48 35.16 9.64
C LYS A 144 8.53 34.86 8.43
N GLY A 145 7.24 34.81 8.67
CA GLY A 145 6.22 34.60 7.65
C GLY A 145 5.75 33.14 7.55
N SER A 146 5.66 32.57 6.34
CA SER A 146 5.08 31.23 6.13
C SER A 146 6.03 30.12 6.57
N THR A 147 5.49 29.07 7.20
CA THR A 147 6.21 27.83 7.56
C THR A 147 6.67 27.04 6.32
N LEU A 148 5.92 27.11 5.24
CA LEU A 148 6.25 26.46 3.98
C LEU A 148 6.30 27.52 2.88
N ARG A 149 7.38 27.56 2.13
CA ARG A 149 7.56 28.39 0.95
C ARG A 149 7.96 27.52 -0.21
N VAL A 150 7.30 27.70 -1.33
CA VAL A 150 7.60 26.99 -2.57
C VAL A 150 7.94 28.00 -3.64
N PHE A 151 8.99 27.71 -4.38
CA PHE A 151 9.46 28.54 -5.49
C PHE A 151 9.55 27.69 -6.75
N GLU A 152 9.18 28.29 -7.87
CA GLU A 152 9.28 27.70 -9.18
C GLU A 152 10.28 28.48 -10.03
N LEU A 153 11.13 27.79 -10.76
CA LEU A 153 12.14 28.40 -11.60
C LEU A 153 11.50 28.96 -12.89
N GLN A 154 11.53 30.28 -13.04
CA GLN A 154 11.07 30.95 -14.25
C GLN A 154 12.18 31.86 -14.81
N ASN A 155 12.56 31.69 -16.05
CA ASN A 155 13.56 32.52 -16.71
C ASN A 155 14.88 32.74 -15.92
N GLN A 156 15.40 31.68 -15.27
CA GLN A 156 16.64 31.66 -14.49
C GLN A 156 16.55 32.27 -13.07
N SER A 157 15.38 32.63 -12.60
CA SER A 157 15.15 33.08 -11.22
C SER A 157 13.93 32.40 -10.62
N TYR A 158 13.94 32.24 -9.32
CA TYR A 158 12.79 31.70 -8.61
C TYR A 158 11.71 32.76 -8.40
N VAL A 159 10.47 32.35 -8.68
CA VAL A 159 9.28 33.10 -8.31
C VAL A 159 8.49 32.31 -7.25
N PRO A 160 7.86 32.97 -6.29
CA PRO A 160 7.02 32.29 -5.32
C PRO A 160 5.86 31.57 -6.01
N LYS A 161 5.66 30.28 -5.67
CA LYS A 161 4.54 29.47 -6.11
C LYS A 161 3.46 29.47 -5.04
N SER A 162 2.21 29.68 -5.41
CA SER A 162 1.09 29.82 -4.45
C SER A 162 0.61 28.52 -3.84
N ASP A 163 0.91 27.41 -4.49
CA ASP A 163 0.59 26.06 -4.03
C ASP A 163 1.86 25.19 -3.98
N ALA A 164 1.76 24.06 -3.31
CA ALA A 164 2.86 23.12 -3.16
C ALA A 164 2.62 21.83 -3.99
N TRP A 165 1.95 21.94 -5.14
CA TRP A 165 1.76 20.87 -6.10
C TRP A 165 2.80 20.96 -7.23
N PHE A 166 3.42 19.85 -7.59
CA PHE A 166 4.46 19.75 -8.63
C PHE A 166 3.95 18.88 -9.78
N PRO A 167 3.31 19.46 -10.78
CA PRO A 167 2.63 18.70 -11.84
C PRO A 167 3.57 17.79 -12.62
N ASP A 168 4.82 18.21 -12.85
CA ASP A 168 5.82 17.41 -13.59
C ASP A 168 6.28 16.18 -12.79
N VAL A 169 6.09 16.17 -11.48
CA VAL A 169 6.44 15.08 -10.57
C VAL A 169 5.22 14.22 -10.25
N GLY A 170 4.02 14.81 -10.27
CA GLY A 170 2.78 14.16 -9.86
C GLY A 170 2.62 14.06 -8.34
N LEU A 171 3.34 14.90 -7.56
CA LEU A 171 3.28 14.97 -6.11
C LEU A 171 3.08 16.40 -5.64
N GLY A 172 2.60 16.53 -4.43
CA GLY A 172 2.58 17.78 -3.68
C GLY A 172 3.25 17.63 -2.32
N LEU A 173 3.36 18.75 -1.61
CA LEU A 173 3.78 18.82 -0.22
C LEU A 173 2.67 19.43 0.63
N THR A 174 2.48 18.91 1.84
CA THR A 174 1.50 19.38 2.80
C THR A 174 2.08 19.41 4.21
N LEU A 175 1.58 20.32 5.04
CA LEU A 175 1.88 20.33 6.47
C LEU A 175 0.89 19.41 7.17
N TRP A 176 1.40 18.43 7.87
CA TRP A 176 0.62 17.43 8.59
C TRP A 176 0.90 17.55 10.08
N GLN A 177 -0.16 17.65 10.88
CA GLN A 177 -0.06 17.64 12.35
C GLN A 177 -0.28 16.21 12.83
N GLY A 178 0.75 15.63 13.46
CA GLY A 178 0.67 14.25 13.93
C GLY A 178 1.94 13.81 14.64
N GLU A 179 2.04 12.52 14.87
CA GLU A 179 3.18 11.88 15.53
C GLU A 179 3.97 11.04 14.51
N PHE A 180 5.26 11.27 14.42
CA PHE A 180 6.18 10.46 13.63
C PHE A 180 7.32 9.99 14.55
N GLU A 181 7.50 8.65 14.62
CA GLU A 181 8.50 8.00 15.47
C GLU A 181 8.51 8.53 16.93
N ASN A 182 7.33 8.52 17.55
CA ASN A 182 7.08 8.98 18.92
C ASN A 182 7.37 10.48 19.16
N VAL A 183 7.43 11.29 18.12
CA VAL A 183 7.58 12.74 18.21
C VAL A 183 6.35 13.42 17.59
N GLY A 184 5.57 14.08 18.45
CA GLY A 184 4.43 14.89 18.02
C GLY A 184 4.87 16.24 17.48
N GLY A 185 4.26 16.68 16.37
CA GLY A 185 4.60 17.98 15.78
C GLY A 185 3.92 18.23 14.44
N THR A 186 4.33 19.34 13.81
CA THR A 186 3.99 19.63 12.42
C THR A 186 5.10 19.12 11.53
N TRP A 187 4.76 18.25 10.60
CA TRP A 187 5.69 17.62 9.67
C TRP A 187 5.39 18.02 8.25
N LEU A 188 6.40 18.19 7.42
CA LEU A 188 6.26 18.31 5.99
C LEU A 188 6.16 16.89 5.39
N ARG A 189 5.09 16.63 4.65
CA ARG A 189 4.85 15.32 4.01
C ARG A 189 4.54 15.48 2.53
N TRP A 190 4.95 14.49 1.75
CA TRP A 190 4.43 14.34 0.41
C TRP A 190 2.94 14.03 0.44
N CYS A 191 2.21 14.55 -0.55
CA CYS A 191 0.78 14.34 -0.68
C CYS A 191 0.36 14.07 -2.12
N TYR A 192 -0.78 13.45 -2.26
CA TYR A 192 -1.48 13.28 -3.53
C TYR A 192 -2.09 14.60 -4.02
N ALA A 193 -2.63 14.60 -5.24
CA ALA A 193 -3.37 15.74 -5.79
C ALA A 193 -4.59 16.16 -4.95
N SER A 194 -5.13 15.25 -4.16
CA SER A 194 -6.20 15.52 -3.18
C SER A 194 -5.73 16.35 -1.99
N GLY A 195 -4.42 16.49 -1.77
CA GLY A 195 -3.83 17.07 -0.57
C GLY A 195 -3.67 16.07 0.58
N GLU A 196 -4.11 14.83 0.42
CA GLU A 196 -3.97 13.78 1.43
C GLU A 196 -2.50 13.32 1.51
N PRO A 197 -1.90 13.23 2.71
CA PRO A 197 -0.52 12.76 2.86
C PRO A 197 -0.34 11.33 2.36
N ILE A 198 0.77 11.07 1.67
CA ILE A 198 1.18 9.70 1.32
C ILE A 198 1.50 8.96 2.62
N PRO A 199 0.89 7.80 2.87
CA PRO A 199 1.10 7.08 4.12
C PRO A 199 2.53 6.53 4.23
N THR A 200 3.05 6.52 5.44
CA THR A 200 4.33 5.86 5.76
C THR A 200 4.19 4.34 5.68
N GLY A 201 5.32 3.63 5.68
CA GLY A 201 5.32 2.17 5.73
C GLY A 201 4.56 1.62 6.95
N ASP A 202 4.74 2.24 8.11
CA ASP A 202 4.07 1.85 9.36
C ASP A 202 2.56 2.12 9.32
N GLU A 203 2.14 3.26 8.77
CA GLU A 203 0.74 3.59 8.55
C GLU A 203 0.06 2.58 7.59
N LEU A 204 0.76 2.20 6.51
CA LEU A 204 0.30 1.17 5.58
C LEU A 204 0.21 -0.22 6.23
N ALA A 205 1.18 -0.58 7.06
CA ALA A 205 1.17 -1.83 7.81
C ALA A 205 -0.02 -1.87 8.77
N ALA A 206 -0.22 -0.81 9.57
CA ALA A 206 -1.34 -0.70 10.48
C ALA A 206 -2.71 -0.76 9.77
N GLN A 207 -2.84 -0.14 8.62
CA GLN A 207 -4.06 -0.22 7.79
C GLN A 207 -4.33 -1.64 7.30
N LYS A 208 -3.29 -2.35 6.83
CA LYS A 208 -3.41 -3.75 6.39
C LYS A 208 -3.79 -4.68 7.54
N ASP A 209 -3.19 -4.51 8.70
CA ASP A 209 -3.49 -5.32 9.90
C ASP A 209 -4.94 -5.10 10.35
N ALA A 210 -5.42 -3.86 10.34
CA ALA A 210 -6.82 -3.56 10.65
C ALA A 210 -7.78 -4.22 9.63
N GLN A 211 -7.45 -4.18 8.33
CA GLN A 211 -8.23 -4.84 7.28
C GLN A 211 -8.23 -6.36 7.42
N LEU A 212 -7.09 -6.97 7.76
CA LEU A 212 -6.99 -8.42 8.01
C LEU A 212 -7.85 -8.82 9.20
N SER A 213 -7.73 -8.11 10.32
CA SER A 213 -8.55 -8.37 11.51
C SER A 213 -10.06 -8.27 11.22
N GLN A 214 -10.47 -7.30 10.40
CA GLN A 214 -11.87 -7.19 9.98
C GLN A 214 -12.32 -8.36 9.11
N LYS A 215 -11.47 -8.81 8.17
CA LYS A 215 -11.77 -9.97 7.33
C LYS A 215 -11.87 -11.27 8.14
N ASP A 216 -10.97 -11.46 9.11
CA ASP A 216 -10.98 -12.64 9.99
C ASP A 216 -12.26 -12.68 10.85
N ALA A 217 -12.69 -11.53 11.36
CA ALA A 217 -13.96 -11.44 12.09
C ALA A 217 -15.17 -11.79 11.18
N GLN A 218 -15.17 -11.32 9.92
CA GLN A 218 -16.22 -11.65 8.95
C GLN A 218 -16.21 -13.13 8.58
N LEU A 219 -15.04 -13.75 8.40
CA LEU A 219 -14.92 -15.18 8.14
C LEU A 219 -15.46 -15.99 9.30
N SER A 220 -15.05 -15.69 10.54
CA SER A 220 -15.55 -16.37 11.74
C SER A 220 -17.08 -16.26 11.87
N GLN A 221 -17.66 -15.13 11.54
CA GLN A 221 -19.12 -14.96 11.54
C GLN A 221 -19.81 -15.81 10.46
N LYS A 222 -19.22 -15.90 9.27
CA LYS A 222 -19.76 -16.76 8.20
C LYS A 222 -19.69 -18.23 8.54
N ASP A 223 -18.58 -18.68 9.14
CA ASP A 223 -18.40 -20.07 9.57
C ASP A 223 -19.42 -20.45 10.64
N ALA A 224 -19.68 -19.57 11.61
CA ALA A 224 -20.73 -19.77 12.60
C ALA A 224 -22.13 -19.88 11.95
N GLN A 225 -22.42 -19.01 10.95
CA GLN A 225 -23.70 -19.08 10.22
C GLN A 225 -23.84 -20.37 9.41
N LEU A 226 -22.75 -20.83 8.77
CA LEU A 226 -22.74 -22.09 8.03
C LEU A 226 -23.02 -23.28 8.97
N SER A 227 -22.28 -23.35 10.10
CA SER A 227 -22.48 -24.40 11.10
C SER A 227 -23.93 -24.43 11.64
N GLN A 228 -24.53 -23.25 11.85
CA GLN A 228 -25.94 -23.17 12.28
C GLN A 228 -26.91 -23.67 11.19
N LYS A 229 -26.66 -23.33 9.91
CA LYS A 229 -27.48 -23.82 8.80
C LYS A 229 -27.36 -25.31 8.62
N ASP A 230 -26.14 -25.85 8.72
CA ASP A 230 -25.90 -27.30 8.61
C ASP A 230 -26.63 -28.06 9.72
N ALA A 231 -26.58 -27.55 10.97
CA ALA A 231 -27.34 -28.13 12.09
C ALA A 231 -28.86 -28.10 11.84
N GLN A 232 -29.38 -26.98 11.32
CA GLN A 232 -30.81 -26.85 10.96
C GLN A 232 -31.21 -27.84 9.86
N LEU A 233 -30.37 -27.97 8.83
CA LEU A 233 -30.62 -28.90 7.72
C LEU A 233 -30.67 -30.36 8.20
N LEU A 234 -29.71 -30.75 9.08
CA LEU A 234 -29.71 -32.09 9.67
C LEU A 234 -30.96 -32.35 10.51
N GLU A 235 -31.41 -31.38 11.31
CA GLU A 235 -32.63 -31.50 12.10
C GLU A 235 -33.88 -31.64 11.20
N GLU A 236 -33.96 -30.84 10.13
CA GLU A 236 -35.07 -30.91 9.15
C GLU A 236 -35.09 -32.26 8.44
N GLN A 237 -33.95 -32.76 8.01
CA GLN A 237 -33.84 -34.11 7.41
C GLN A 237 -34.26 -35.22 8.39
N ALA A 238 -33.87 -35.12 9.65
CA ALA A 238 -34.26 -36.10 10.67
C ALA A 238 -35.76 -36.07 10.93
N ARG A 239 -36.39 -34.88 10.99
CA ARG A 239 -37.85 -34.74 11.14
C ARG A 239 -38.59 -35.31 9.94
N THR A 240 -38.11 -35.03 8.74
CA THR A 240 -38.71 -35.54 7.49
C THR A 240 -38.61 -37.05 7.44
N LYS A 241 -37.46 -37.64 7.76
CA LYS A 241 -37.27 -39.10 7.86
C LYS A 241 -38.26 -39.70 8.82
N GLN A 242 -38.37 -39.12 10.02
CA GLN A 242 -39.30 -39.64 11.05
C GLN A 242 -40.76 -39.58 10.61
N ALA A 243 -41.16 -38.51 9.95
CA ALA A 243 -42.53 -38.40 9.39
C ALA A 243 -42.84 -39.45 8.36
N PHE A 244 -41.91 -39.76 7.43
CA PHE A 244 -42.09 -40.84 6.48
C PHE A 244 -42.15 -42.20 7.14
N ILE A 245 -41.30 -42.50 8.15
CA ILE A 245 -41.34 -43.76 8.91
C ILE A 245 -42.70 -43.92 9.59
N GLN A 246 -43.22 -42.88 10.25
CA GLN A 246 -44.55 -42.92 10.86
C GLN A 246 -45.66 -43.13 9.87
N MET A 247 -45.60 -42.52 8.70
CA MET A 247 -46.57 -42.71 7.60
C MET A 247 -46.54 -44.14 7.07
N ILE A 248 -45.35 -44.71 6.88
CA ILE A 248 -45.13 -46.08 6.45
C ILE A 248 -45.64 -47.05 7.51
N GLU A 249 -45.34 -46.84 8.80
CA GLU A 249 -45.84 -47.64 9.93
C GLU A 249 -47.35 -47.70 9.91
N LEU A 250 -48.01 -46.52 9.81
CA LEU A 250 -49.49 -46.49 9.74
C LEU A 250 -50.04 -47.25 8.54
N GLY A 251 -49.42 -47.11 7.37
CA GLY A 251 -49.80 -47.82 6.16
C GLY A 251 -49.63 -49.33 6.30
N LEU A 252 -48.53 -49.79 6.85
CA LEU A 252 -48.26 -51.22 7.14
C LEU A 252 -49.26 -51.78 8.13
N ARG A 253 -49.56 -51.12 9.23
CA ARG A 253 -50.55 -51.55 10.22
C ARG A 253 -51.96 -51.69 9.67
N LEU A 254 -52.37 -50.79 8.76
CA LEU A 254 -53.69 -50.80 8.18
C LEU A 254 -53.86 -51.88 7.07
N LYS A 255 -52.80 -52.12 6.33
CA LYS A 255 -52.87 -52.98 5.12
C LYS A 255 -52.35 -54.38 5.35
N PHE A 256 -51.37 -54.54 6.20
CA PHE A 256 -50.68 -55.81 6.50
C PHE A 256 -50.54 -56.02 8.02
N PRO A 257 -51.64 -56.17 8.79
CA PRO A 257 -51.63 -56.13 10.24
C PRO A 257 -50.77 -57.21 10.91
N ASP A 258 -50.63 -58.38 10.29
CA ASP A 258 -49.92 -59.52 10.89
C ASP A 258 -48.41 -59.54 10.60
N GLU A 259 -48.01 -59.15 9.37
CA GLU A 259 -46.61 -59.28 8.93
C GLU A 259 -45.94 -57.92 8.64
N GLY A 260 -46.69 -56.82 8.52
CA GLY A 260 -46.16 -55.52 8.12
C GLY A 260 -45.18 -54.90 9.10
N LEU A 261 -45.35 -55.18 10.41
CA LEU A 261 -44.45 -54.62 11.45
C LEU A 261 -43.03 -55.21 11.40
N LEU A 262 -42.83 -56.42 10.84
CA LEU A 262 -41.49 -56.99 10.65
C LEU A 262 -40.70 -56.20 9.60
N LEU A 263 -41.39 -55.65 8.59
CA LEU A 263 -40.74 -54.83 7.58
C LEU A 263 -40.34 -53.45 8.08
N LEU A 264 -40.98 -52.94 9.16
CA LEU A 264 -40.71 -51.63 9.71
C LEU A 264 -39.28 -51.51 10.25
N GLU A 265 -38.72 -52.58 10.87
CA GLU A 265 -37.36 -52.58 11.34
C GLU A 265 -36.33 -52.44 10.21
N GLU A 266 -36.59 -53.11 9.08
CA GLU A 266 -35.75 -52.99 7.88
C GLU A 266 -35.83 -51.55 7.31
N ILE A 267 -37.01 -50.98 7.20
CA ILE A 267 -37.28 -49.64 6.65
C ILE A 267 -36.73 -48.55 7.58
N ALA A 268 -36.78 -48.71 8.87
CA ALA A 268 -36.24 -47.73 9.82
C ALA A 268 -34.73 -47.55 9.70
N GLY A 269 -34.01 -48.58 9.19
CA GLY A 269 -32.58 -48.54 8.90
C GLY A 269 -32.22 -47.71 7.64
N ILE A 270 -33.18 -47.39 6.78
CA ILE A 270 -32.95 -46.66 5.53
C ILE A 270 -32.60 -45.20 5.86
N SER A 271 -31.45 -44.75 5.37
CA SER A 271 -30.99 -43.37 5.57
C SER A 271 -31.49 -42.42 4.47
N ASP A 272 -31.78 -42.92 3.28
CA ASP A 272 -32.22 -42.12 2.16
C ASP A 272 -33.71 -41.76 2.27
N VAL A 273 -33.95 -40.46 2.44
CA VAL A 273 -35.31 -39.89 2.58
C VAL A 273 -36.12 -40.09 1.27
N GLY A 274 -35.48 -40.08 0.11
CA GLY A 274 -36.12 -40.31 -1.18
C GLY A 274 -36.67 -41.72 -1.30
N ILE A 275 -35.98 -42.73 -0.81
CA ILE A 275 -36.44 -44.10 -0.73
C ILE A 275 -37.65 -44.22 0.23
N LEU A 276 -37.55 -43.59 1.40
CA LEU A 276 -38.68 -43.58 2.35
C LEU A 276 -39.92 -42.90 1.77
N GLN A 277 -39.73 -41.79 1.04
CA GLN A 277 -40.81 -41.14 0.31
C GLN A 277 -41.43 -42.02 -0.76
N ALA A 278 -40.61 -42.75 -1.53
CA ALA A 278 -41.10 -43.69 -2.55
C ALA A 278 -41.93 -44.81 -1.92
N ILE A 279 -41.46 -45.40 -0.81
CA ILE A 279 -42.20 -46.42 -0.06
C ILE A 279 -43.54 -45.86 0.45
N ALA A 280 -43.55 -44.71 1.08
CA ALA A 280 -44.74 -44.06 1.61
C ALA A 280 -45.79 -43.79 0.49
N SER A 281 -45.30 -43.30 -0.66
CA SER A 281 -46.14 -42.98 -1.82
C SER A 281 -46.74 -44.22 -2.49
N TYR A 282 -45.98 -45.31 -2.51
CA TYR A 282 -46.43 -46.57 -3.13
C TYR A 282 -47.33 -47.37 -2.19
N MET A 283 -47.27 -47.18 -0.87
CA MET A 283 -48.01 -47.90 0.16
C MET A 283 -49.50 -48.14 -0.15
N PRO A 284 -50.26 -47.13 -0.64
CA PRO A 284 -51.67 -47.33 -0.98
C PRO A 284 -51.89 -48.36 -2.11
N ALA A 285 -50.97 -48.48 -3.06
CA ALA A 285 -51.06 -49.35 -4.23
C ALA A 285 -50.51 -50.77 -4.02
N ALA A 286 -49.64 -50.99 -3.01
CA ALA A 286 -48.98 -52.25 -2.77
C ALA A 286 -49.96 -53.36 -2.45
N ASN A 287 -49.84 -54.53 -3.11
CA ASN A 287 -50.68 -55.69 -2.87
C ASN A 287 -50.05 -56.70 -1.92
N ASN A 288 -48.72 -56.67 -1.77
CA ASN A 288 -47.98 -57.55 -0.86
C ASN A 288 -46.69 -56.81 -0.38
N LEU A 289 -46.03 -57.40 0.60
CA LEU A 289 -44.82 -56.82 1.20
C LEU A 289 -43.59 -56.90 0.29
N ASP A 290 -43.56 -57.86 -0.64
CA ASP A 290 -42.45 -58.02 -1.58
C ASP A 290 -42.37 -56.84 -2.57
N GLU A 291 -43.53 -56.31 -2.99
CA GLU A 291 -43.59 -55.10 -3.83
C GLU A 291 -42.98 -53.90 -3.13
N ILE A 292 -43.12 -53.78 -1.81
CA ILE A 292 -42.51 -52.73 -1.01
C ILE A 292 -41.01 -52.94 -0.90
N ARG A 293 -40.56 -54.18 -0.69
CA ARG A 293 -39.11 -54.50 -0.65
C ARG A 293 -38.38 -54.19 -1.93
N GLN A 294 -38.99 -54.38 -3.08
CA GLN A 294 -38.38 -54.06 -4.38
C GLN A 294 -38.02 -52.57 -4.54
N ILE A 295 -38.62 -51.67 -3.76
CA ILE A 295 -38.31 -50.25 -3.82
C ILE A 295 -36.92 -49.94 -3.23
N TYR A 296 -36.45 -50.68 -2.22
CA TYR A 296 -35.20 -50.43 -1.53
C TYR A 296 -34.20 -51.60 -1.60
N GLN A 297 -34.59 -52.72 -2.13
CA GLN A 297 -33.74 -53.87 -2.42
C GLN A 297 -34.04 -54.34 -3.86
N PRO A 298 -33.48 -53.60 -4.86
CA PRO A 298 -33.68 -53.89 -6.26
C PRO A 298 -32.94 -55.15 -6.73
#